data_e5ef2d96b89c1a5cc72fcd302e70b7dd
#
_entry.id   e5ef2d96b89c1a5cc72fcd302e70b7dd
#
_cell.length_a   1.000
_cell.length_b   1.000
_cell.length_c   1.000
_cell.angle_alpha   90.00
_cell.angle_beta   90.00
_cell.angle_gamma   90.00
#
_symmetry.space_group_name_H-M   'P 1'
#
loop_
_entity.id
_entity.type
_entity.pdbx_description
1 polymer ?
#
loop_
_entity_poly.entity_id
_entity_poly.type
_entity_poly.pdbx_seq_one_letter_code
_entity_poly.pdbx_strand_id
1 'polypeptide(L)'
;MRNAIHKFGKFYSNIMINMIGIFIFVGILSVIFGDYGWAPNENIYAISQFVYSYVIPALIAYAAGNHMGQIYEKRPDVPKTGINHAGGAIAVMAAAGIMIADKNCAILGAMILGPICGLLWKHVLEPLTRKAVQGMEMLTRNLVAAIVGAAFSIAAYYVLTPVLSAVTHVIMMGVDWLIAHKLICLTSVLIEPAKVFFLNNSIHHGILLPLAMQQAEQNGSSMLFLLETNPGPGLGVLLALWLSNRKKRKEYAAYMFVECIGGIHEIYFPEVLANLWLLLALISGGMAGTLCMSVFHVASAGLVSPGSILTVLFMSGHHVLATLFAVAISTAVSCAIAFFILKRQGKWCTEAAISAQEEKEEAVQEKKEEAVQEKRQVLEKELMQGIKIGFICDAGVGSSAMGAALFRRKLKEEGMDGITAEAYAVDQIPEDLTIGVCQRAFLEILQKESNLSNIVTMESLLNQTEHLALIEKLRKGDITQ
;
A
#
# COMPACT_ATOMS: atom_id res chain seq x y z
N MET A 1 15.28 18.67 11.08
CA MET A 1 13.96 18.93 10.48
C MET A 1 13.87 18.44 9.03
N ARG A 2 14.74 18.87 8.09
CA ARG A 2 14.72 18.46 6.65
C ARG A 2 14.68 16.95 6.41
N ASN A 3 15.48 16.16 7.15
CA ASN A 3 15.50 14.69 7.02
C ASN A 3 14.23 14.02 7.55
N ALA A 4 13.54 14.59 8.54
CA ALA A 4 12.30 14.05 9.08
C ALA A 4 11.15 14.26 8.08
N ILE A 5 11.04 15.46 7.50
CA ILE A 5 10.03 15.79 6.49
C ILE A 5 10.19 14.91 5.24
N HIS A 6 11.44 14.71 4.77
CA HIS A 6 11.72 13.83 3.63
C HIS A 6 11.36 12.37 3.92
N LYS A 7 11.66 11.86 5.12
CA LYS A 7 11.28 10.49 5.54
C LYS A 7 9.76 10.34 5.60
N PHE A 8 9.06 11.34 6.14
CA PHE A 8 7.60 11.37 6.20
C PHE A 8 6.99 11.35 4.79
N GLY A 9 7.45 12.22 3.91
CA GLY A 9 6.97 12.28 2.53
C GLY A 9 7.18 10.95 1.77
N LYS A 10 8.40 10.37 1.86
CA LYS A 10 8.70 9.07 1.24
C LYS A 10 7.85 7.93 1.81
N PHE A 11 7.57 7.96 3.11
CA PHE A 11 6.70 6.99 3.78
C PHE A 11 5.29 7.02 3.18
N TYR A 12 4.68 8.21 3.07
CA TYR A 12 3.34 8.34 2.50
C TYR A 12 3.30 8.13 1.00
N SER A 13 4.32 8.54 0.27
CA SER A 13 4.47 8.23 -1.16
C SER A 13 4.31 6.71 -1.40
N ASN A 14 5.01 5.87 -0.64
CA ASN A 14 4.92 4.42 -0.78
C ASN A 14 3.50 3.88 -0.47
N ILE A 15 2.82 4.43 0.54
CA ILE A 15 1.43 4.03 0.86
C ILE A 15 0.50 4.43 -0.29
N MET A 16 0.60 5.67 -0.79
CA MET A 16 -0.24 6.18 -1.86
C MET A 16 -0.04 5.47 -3.19
N ILE A 17 1.21 5.14 -3.56
CA ILE A 17 1.50 4.35 -4.77
C ILE A 17 0.75 3.01 -4.75
N ASN A 18 0.71 2.33 -3.61
CA ASN A 18 -0.03 1.07 -3.47
C ASN A 18 -1.56 1.24 -3.54
N MET A 19 -2.04 2.47 -3.41
CA MET A 19 -3.48 2.82 -3.44
C MET A 19 -3.93 3.48 -4.74
N ILE A 20 -3.04 3.68 -5.71
CA ILE A 20 -3.37 4.33 -6.99
C ILE A 20 -4.60 3.71 -7.65
N GLY A 21 -4.74 2.37 -7.63
CA GLY A 21 -5.90 1.69 -8.21
C GLY A 21 -7.23 2.11 -7.59
N ILE A 22 -7.28 2.42 -6.29
CA ILE A 22 -8.51 2.87 -5.62
C ILE A 22 -8.83 4.33 -6.02
N PHE A 23 -7.81 5.21 -6.14
CA PHE A 23 -8.01 6.57 -6.65
C PHE A 23 -8.50 6.57 -8.10
N ILE A 24 -7.93 5.69 -8.96
CA ILE A 24 -8.42 5.50 -10.35
C ILE A 24 -9.87 5.02 -10.35
N PHE A 25 -10.24 4.06 -9.49
CA PHE A 25 -11.64 3.58 -9.36
C PHE A 25 -12.59 4.74 -8.99
N VAL A 26 -12.25 5.52 -7.97
CA VAL A 26 -13.03 6.70 -7.58
C VAL A 26 -13.15 7.69 -8.75
N GLY A 27 -12.03 7.97 -9.42
CA GLY A 27 -12.00 8.88 -10.58
C GLY A 27 -12.89 8.38 -11.72
N ILE A 28 -12.81 7.13 -12.12
CA ILE A 28 -13.65 6.56 -13.20
C ILE A 28 -15.14 6.70 -12.88
N LEU A 29 -15.56 6.36 -11.65
CA LEU A 29 -16.96 6.50 -11.27
C LEU A 29 -17.42 7.95 -11.25
N SER A 30 -16.55 8.86 -10.79
CA SER A 30 -16.84 10.30 -10.77
C SER A 30 -16.95 10.89 -12.17
N VAL A 31 -16.08 10.47 -13.12
CA VAL A 31 -16.14 10.89 -14.53
C VAL A 31 -17.42 10.47 -15.21
N ILE A 32 -17.84 9.23 -14.95
CA ILE A 32 -18.99 8.65 -15.68
C ILE A 32 -20.30 9.06 -15.00
N PHE A 33 -20.39 8.93 -13.67
CA PHE A 33 -21.65 8.98 -12.93
C PHE A 33 -21.81 10.18 -12.01
N GLY A 34 -20.77 11.04 -11.89
CA GLY A 34 -20.86 12.29 -11.13
C GLY A 34 -21.94 13.24 -11.69
N ASP A 35 -22.30 14.24 -10.92
CA ASP A 35 -23.39 15.20 -11.25
C ASP A 35 -23.21 15.86 -12.63
N TYR A 36 -21.97 16.04 -13.06
CA TYR A 36 -21.59 16.61 -14.35
C TYR A 36 -20.86 15.58 -15.26
N GLY A 37 -21.00 14.30 -14.94
CA GLY A 37 -20.39 13.18 -15.66
C GLY A 37 -21.11 12.85 -16.97
N TRP A 38 -20.59 11.86 -17.70
CA TRP A 38 -21.13 11.44 -19.00
C TRP A 38 -22.53 10.78 -18.90
N ALA A 39 -22.82 10.12 -17.79
CA ALA A 39 -24.10 9.47 -17.51
C ALA A 39 -24.45 9.64 -16.03
N PRO A 40 -24.87 10.85 -15.59
CA PRO A 40 -25.09 11.15 -14.19
C PRO A 40 -26.03 10.16 -13.51
N ASN A 41 -25.58 9.60 -12.37
CA ASN A 41 -26.36 8.68 -11.57
C ASN A 41 -25.96 8.79 -10.10
N GLU A 42 -26.79 9.41 -9.30
CA GLU A 42 -26.52 9.72 -7.88
C GLU A 42 -26.20 8.46 -7.06
N ASN A 43 -26.91 7.35 -7.28
CA ASN A 43 -26.71 6.11 -6.54
C ASN A 43 -25.34 5.46 -6.82
N ILE A 44 -24.88 5.49 -8.07
CA ILE A 44 -23.57 4.95 -8.45
C ILE A 44 -22.48 5.92 -8.00
N TYR A 45 -22.70 7.22 -8.14
CA TYR A 45 -21.75 8.24 -7.67
C TYR A 45 -21.55 8.20 -6.15
N ALA A 46 -22.60 7.89 -5.38
CA ALA A 46 -22.50 7.69 -3.93
C ALA A 46 -21.48 6.60 -3.55
N ILE A 47 -21.25 5.56 -4.40
CA ILE A 47 -20.20 4.57 -4.18
C ILE A 47 -18.81 5.22 -4.22
N SER A 48 -18.57 6.08 -5.20
CA SER A 48 -17.32 6.84 -5.32
C SER A 48 -17.08 7.73 -4.11
N GLN A 49 -18.08 8.48 -3.68
CA GLN A 49 -18.02 9.36 -2.51
C GLN A 49 -17.77 8.58 -1.22
N PHE A 50 -18.43 7.42 -1.04
CA PHE A 50 -18.20 6.54 0.10
C PHE A 50 -16.76 6.02 0.14
N VAL A 51 -16.26 5.52 -0.99
CA VAL A 51 -14.89 5.02 -1.08
C VAL A 51 -13.87 6.13 -0.77
N TYR A 52 -14.06 7.32 -1.33
CA TYR A 52 -13.17 8.46 -1.11
C TYR A 52 -13.18 8.93 0.35
N SER A 53 -14.35 9.06 0.96
CA SER A 53 -14.53 9.68 2.28
C SER A 53 -14.26 8.72 3.44
N TYR A 54 -14.43 7.41 3.24
CA TYR A 54 -14.35 6.42 4.32
C TYR A 54 -13.33 5.30 4.05
N VAL A 55 -13.35 4.70 2.84
CA VAL A 55 -12.50 3.53 2.57
C VAL A 55 -11.03 3.95 2.43
N ILE A 56 -10.74 5.00 1.64
CA ILE A 56 -9.38 5.49 1.44
C ILE A 56 -8.73 5.93 2.77
N PRO A 57 -9.35 6.79 3.60
CA PRO A 57 -8.78 7.15 4.91
C PRO A 57 -8.57 5.94 5.83
N ALA A 58 -9.50 4.97 5.84
CA ALA A 58 -9.36 3.75 6.63
C ALA A 58 -8.14 2.93 6.20
N LEU A 59 -7.94 2.76 4.89
CA LEU A 59 -6.80 2.03 4.34
C LEU A 59 -5.47 2.75 4.60
N ILE A 60 -5.43 4.08 4.49
CA ILE A 60 -4.25 4.88 4.82
C ILE A 60 -3.90 4.74 6.30
N ALA A 61 -4.88 4.88 7.19
CA ALA A 61 -4.71 4.71 8.62
C ALA A 61 -4.18 3.30 8.96
N TYR A 62 -4.80 2.26 8.36
CA TYR A 62 -4.40 0.87 8.53
C TYR A 62 -2.98 0.61 8.06
N ALA A 63 -2.66 1.02 6.84
CA ALA A 63 -1.33 0.82 6.26
C ALA A 63 -0.24 1.54 7.06
N ALA A 64 -0.49 2.80 7.44
CA ALA A 64 0.46 3.59 8.23
C ALA A 64 0.61 3.04 9.66
N GLY A 65 -0.50 2.68 10.31
CA GLY A 65 -0.51 2.08 11.64
C GLY A 65 0.21 0.74 11.70
N ASN A 66 -0.03 -0.12 10.71
CA ASN A 66 0.67 -1.40 10.61
C ASN A 66 2.15 -1.23 10.34
N HIS A 67 2.52 -0.38 9.40
CA HIS A 67 3.93 -0.18 9.07
C HIS A 67 4.73 0.33 10.28
N MET A 68 4.19 1.31 11.01
CA MET A 68 4.85 1.84 12.20
C MET A 68 4.72 0.92 13.42
N GLY A 69 3.66 0.13 13.48
CA GLY A 69 3.41 -0.85 14.54
C GLY A 69 4.16 -2.16 14.39
N GLN A 70 4.86 -2.40 13.26
CA GLN A 70 5.63 -3.61 13.04
C GLN A 70 6.75 -3.74 14.07
N ILE A 71 6.75 -4.88 14.77
CA ILE A 71 7.80 -5.26 15.69
C ILE A 71 8.65 -6.28 14.96
N TYR A 72 9.84 -5.86 14.52
CA TYR A 72 10.84 -6.78 13.95
C TYR A 72 11.47 -7.57 15.11
N GLU A 73 10.84 -8.65 15.53
CA GLU A 73 11.47 -9.58 16.46
C GLU A 73 12.44 -10.50 15.71
N LYS A 74 13.71 -10.39 16.06
CA LYS A 74 14.77 -11.36 15.72
C LYS A 74 14.70 -12.56 16.71
N ARG A 75 13.53 -13.11 16.98
CA ARG A 75 13.41 -14.29 17.83
C ARG A 75 13.02 -15.49 16.98
N PRO A 76 13.81 -16.59 17.02
CA PRO A 76 13.51 -17.82 16.28
C PRO A 76 12.28 -18.59 16.80
N ASP A 77 11.85 -18.32 18.01
CA ASP A 77 10.87 -19.10 18.77
C ASP A 77 9.43 -18.60 18.68
N VAL A 78 9.16 -17.50 17.96
CA VAL A 78 7.80 -17.02 17.77
C VAL A 78 7.33 -17.33 16.35
N PRO A 79 6.24 -18.10 16.19
CA PRO A 79 5.70 -18.37 14.86
C PRO A 79 5.44 -17.07 14.12
N LYS A 80 6.02 -16.92 12.91
CA LYS A 80 5.82 -15.76 12.03
C LYS A 80 4.37 -15.59 11.53
N THR A 81 3.45 -16.41 11.99
CA THR A 81 2.03 -16.47 11.61
C THR A 81 1.15 -15.40 12.24
N GLY A 82 1.67 -14.58 13.15
CA GLY A 82 0.93 -13.46 13.73
C GLY A 82 1.35 -12.13 13.13
N ILE A 83 0.88 -11.77 11.93
CA ILE A 83 0.98 -10.39 11.48
C ILE A 83 0.26 -9.53 12.52
N ASN A 84 1.02 -8.74 13.26
CA ASN A 84 0.47 -7.90 14.32
C ASN A 84 -0.23 -6.69 13.69
N HIS A 85 -1.51 -6.85 13.36
CA HIS A 85 -2.34 -5.81 12.75
C HIS A 85 -2.94 -4.81 13.77
N ALA A 86 -2.63 -4.96 15.05
CA ALA A 86 -3.29 -4.16 16.09
C ALA A 86 -3.03 -2.66 15.97
N GLY A 87 -1.81 -2.26 15.59
CA GLY A 87 -1.50 -0.85 15.32
C GLY A 87 -2.35 -0.25 14.19
N GLY A 88 -2.56 -1.02 13.12
CA GLY A 88 -3.45 -0.63 12.02
C GLY A 88 -4.92 -0.62 12.43
N ALA A 89 -5.37 -1.62 13.17
CA ALA A 89 -6.75 -1.68 13.65
C ALA A 89 -7.09 -0.49 14.58
N ILE A 90 -6.20 -0.15 15.52
CA ILE A 90 -6.35 1.05 16.38
C ILE A 90 -6.42 2.31 15.52
N ALA A 91 -5.55 2.42 14.51
CA ALA A 91 -5.51 3.58 13.63
C ALA A 91 -6.81 3.76 12.83
N VAL A 92 -7.42 2.67 12.33
CA VAL A 92 -8.73 2.72 11.65
C VAL A 92 -9.83 3.16 12.60
N MET A 93 -9.88 2.56 13.81
CA MET A 93 -10.86 2.97 14.84
C MET A 93 -10.71 4.44 15.21
N ALA A 94 -9.47 4.92 15.38
CA ALA A 94 -9.20 6.33 15.65
C ALA A 94 -9.63 7.24 14.48
N ALA A 95 -9.32 6.87 13.25
CA ALA A 95 -9.69 7.64 12.06
C ALA A 95 -11.21 7.72 11.86
N ALA A 96 -11.98 6.72 12.31
CA ALA A 96 -13.44 6.74 12.24
C ALA A 96 -14.04 7.96 12.96
N GLY A 97 -13.42 8.44 14.05
CA GLY A 97 -13.82 9.65 14.74
C GLY A 97 -13.75 10.89 13.84
N ILE A 98 -12.69 11.04 13.05
CA ILE A 98 -12.54 12.15 12.08
C ILE A 98 -13.53 12.00 10.93
N MET A 99 -13.65 10.80 10.37
CA MET A 99 -14.54 10.53 9.23
C MET A 99 -15.98 10.92 9.52
N ILE A 100 -16.42 10.79 10.76
CA ILE A 100 -17.77 11.18 11.19
C ILE A 100 -17.86 12.67 11.52
N ALA A 101 -16.80 13.23 12.12
CA ALA A 101 -16.80 14.65 12.51
C ALA A 101 -16.65 15.59 11.30
N ASP A 102 -15.70 15.30 10.41
CA ASP A 102 -15.46 16.05 9.17
C ASP A 102 -14.79 15.16 8.12
N LYS A 103 -15.59 14.64 7.19
CA LYS A 103 -15.11 13.76 6.10
C LYS A 103 -14.03 14.41 5.21
N ASN A 104 -14.02 15.75 5.10
CA ASN A 104 -13.04 16.47 4.28
C ASN A 104 -11.64 16.46 4.89
N CYS A 105 -11.54 16.31 6.22
CA CYS A 105 -10.28 16.17 6.94
C CYS A 105 -9.84 14.71 7.14
N ALA A 106 -10.64 13.73 6.69
CA ALA A 106 -10.45 12.32 7.01
C ALA A 106 -9.12 11.75 6.52
N ILE A 107 -8.70 12.06 5.29
CA ILE A 107 -7.43 11.56 4.71
C ILE A 107 -6.24 12.14 5.47
N LEU A 108 -6.21 13.47 5.68
CA LEU A 108 -5.12 14.11 6.44
C LEU A 108 -5.09 13.61 7.88
N GLY A 109 -6.25 13.45 8.50
CA GLY A 109 -6.37 12.89 9.84
C GLY A 109 -5.87 11.45 9.94
N ALA A 110 -6.18 10.60 8.96
CA ALA A 110 -5.67 9.25 8.84
C ALA A 110 -4.14 9.21 8.69
N MET A 111 -3.58 10.15 7.91
CA MET A 111 -2.12 10.32 7.77
C MET A 111 -1.44 10.72 9.09
N ILE A 112 -2.11 11.42 9.98
CA ILE A 112 -1.57 11.81 11.29
C ILE A 112 -1.76 10.67 12.30
N LEU A 113 -2.95 10.11 12.40
CA LEU A 113 -3.29 9.09 13.40
C LEU A 113 -2.62 7.75 13.12
N GLY A 114 -2.45 7.36 11.84
CA GLY A 114 -1.84 6.07 11.49
C GLY A 114 -0.50 5.83 12.17
N PRO A 115 0.51 6.68 11.95
CA PRO A 115 1.81 6.53 12.61
C PRO A 115 1.74 6.64 14.13
N ILE A 116 0.93 7.54 14.67
CA ILE A 116 0.77 7.73 16.12
C ILE A 116 0.26 6.45 16.77
N CYS A 117 -0.82 5.88 16.25
CA CYS A 117 -1.39 4.63 16.77
C CYS A 117 -0.42 3.44 16.59
N GLY A 118 0.29 3.36 15.45
CA GLY A 118 1.30 2.33 15.24
C GLY A 118 2.46 2.41 16.23
N LEU A 119 3.01 3.61 16.44
CA LEU A 119 4.09 3.83 17.41
C LEU A 119 3.63 3.58 18.85
N LEU A 120 2.41 4.02 19.20
CA LEU A 120 1.82 3.75 20.51
C LEU A 120 1.69 2.25 20.75
N TRP A 121 1.17 1.51 19.75
CA TRP A 121 1.09 0.06 19.83
C TRP A 121 2.47 -0.53 20.08
N LYS A 122 3.44 -0.24 19.25
CA LYS A 122 4.78 -0.81 19.29
C LYS A 122 5.53 -0.56 20.60
N HIS A 123 5.47 0.66 21.11
CA HIS A 123 6.33 1.08 22.23
C HIS A 123 5.66 1.00 23.60
N VAL A 124 4.33 1.03 23.64
CA VAL A 124 3.58 1.08 24.92
C VAL A 124 2.67 -0.14 25.07
N LEU A 125 1.78 -0.37 24.12
CA LEU A 125 0.68 -1.33 24.32
C LEU A 125 1.14 -2.79 24.16
N GLU A 126 1.95 -3.09 23.16
CA GLU A 126 2.46 -4.44 22.95
C GLU A 126 3.31 -4.95 24.13
N PRO A 127 4.28 -4.19 24.67
CA PRO A 127 5.00 -4.61 25.88
C PRO A 127 4.08 -4.82 27.09
N LEU A 128 3.00 -4.03 27.18
CA LEU A 128 2.02 -4.17 28.26
C LEU A 128 1.19 -5.44 28.11
N THR A 129 0.70 -5.73 26.89
CA THR A 129 -0.13 -6.92 26.61
C THR A 129 0.65 -8.23 26.73
N ARG A 130 1.98 -8.21 26.59
CA ARG A 130 2.85 -9.40 26.83
C ARG A 130 2.86 -9.86 28.27
N LYS A 131 2.45 -9.03 29.22
CA LYS A 131 2.33 -9.39 30.64
C LYS A 131 0.96 -10.03 30.98
N ALA A 132 0.15 -10.33 29.97
CA ALA A 132 -1.15 -10.97 30.15
C ALA A 132 -1.00 -12.36 30.76
N VAL A 133 -2.07 -12.82 31.44
CA VAL A 133 -2.15 -14.16 31.98
C VAL A 133 -2.08 -15.20 30.84
N GLN A 134 -1.34 -16.27 31.07
CA GLN A 134 -1.15 -17.35 30.12
C GLN A 134 -2.51 -17.89 29.60
N GLY A 135 -2.68 -17.98 28.28
CA GLY A 135 -3.92 -18.37 27.63
C GLY A 135 -4.93 -17.25 27.40
N MET A 136 -4.68 -16.02 27.91
CA MET A 136 -5.54 -14.85 27.69
C MET A 136 -4.87 -13.76 26.82
N GLU A 137 -3.73 -14.05 26.22
CA GLU A 137 -2.92 -13.07 25.48
C GLU A 137 -3.70 -12.45 24.32
N MET A 138 -4.39 -13.26 23.53
CA MET A 138 -5.19 -12.82 22.39
C MET A 138 -6.36 -11.93 22.83
N LEU A 139 -7.08 -12.33 23.88
CA LEU A 139 -8.20 -11.55 24.41
C LEU A 139 -7.72 -10.21 24.97
N THR A 140 -6.64 -10.22 25.76
CA THR A 140 -6.05 -9.00 26.32
C THR A 140 -5.60 -8.04 25.24
N ARG A 141 -4.93 -8.55 24.20
CA ARG A 141 -4.48 -7.75 23.05
C ARG A 141 -5.64 -7.07 22.34
N ASN A 142 -6.70 -7.83 22.02
CA ASN A 142 -7.87 -7.31 21.32
C ASN A 142 -8.65 -6.31 22.19
N LEU A 143 -8.80 -6.59 23.49
CA LEU A 143 -9.48 -5.69 24.41
C LEU A 143 -8.73 -4.35 24.58
N VAL A 144 -7.42 -4.39 24.76
CA VAL A 144 -6.58 -3.19 24.84
C VAL A 144 -6.66 -2.40 23.54
N ALA A 145 -6.58 -3.07 22.38
CA ALA A 145 -6.71 -2.40 21.09
C ALA A 145 -8.08 -1.72 20.92
N ALA A 146 -9.16 -2.39 21.34
CA ALA A 146 -10.52 -1.84 21.26
C ALA A 146 -10.71 -0.62 22.18
N ILE A 147 -10.27 -0.72 23.45
CA ILE A 147 -10.40 0.40 24.43
C ILE A 147 -9.60 1.61 23.95
N VAL A 148 -8.34 1.39 23.54
CA VAL A 148 -7.48 2.46 23.06
C VAL A 148 -8.00 3.03 21.75
N GLY A 149 -8.46 2.19 20.81
CA GLY A 149 -9.09 2.63 19.57
C GLY A 149 -10.32 3.50 19.82
N ALA A 150 -11.19 3.13 20.76
CA ALA A 150 -12.35 3.93 21.15
C ALA A 150 -11.94 5.27 21.77
N ALA A 151 -10.97 5.28 22.68
CA ALA A 151 -10.46 6.51 23.30
C ALA A 151 -9.86 7.46 22.26
N PHE A 152 -9.04 6.93 21.32
CA PHE A 152 -8.47 7.71 20.23
C PHE A 152 -9.52 8.19 19.22
N SER A 153 -10.58 7.41 18.96
CA SER A 153 -11.71 7.85 18.12
C SER A 153 -12.42 9.06 18.73
N ILE A 154 -12.70 9.01 20.03
CA ILE A 154 -13.32 10.12 20.76
C ILE A 154 -12.39 11.34 20.78
N ALA A 155 -11.09 11.15 21.07
CA ALA A 155 -10.12 12.23 21.06
C ALA A 155 -9.95 12.83 19.65
N ALA A 156 -9.97 12.01 18.62
CA ALA A 156 -9.91 12.45 17.23
C ALA A 156 -11.14 13.30 16.86
N TYR A 157 -12.32 12.87 17.28
CA TYR A 157 -13.57 13.61 17.06
C TYR A 157 -13.56 15.00 17.73
N TYR A 158 -13.23 15.07 19.03
CA TYR A 158 -13.36 16.32 19.80
C TYR A 158 -12.12 17.21 19.80
N VAL A 159 -10.92 16.68 19.52
CA VAL A 159 -9.67 17.42 19.61
C VAL A 159 -9.01 17.58 18.25
N LEU A 160 -8.73 16.46 17.55
CA LEU A 160 -7.95 16.53 16.32
C LEU A 160 -8.77 17.13 15.17
N THR A 161 -10.05 16.75 15.01
CA THR A 161 -10.88 17.29 13.93
C THR A 161 -11.06 18.79 14.03
N PRO A 162 -11.42 19.41 15.17
CA PRO A 162 -11.49 20.88 15.26
C PRO A 162 -10.18 21.57 14.90
N VAL A 163 -9.02 20.98 15.24
CA VAL A 163 -7.71 21.54 14.89
C VAL A 163 -7.51 21.51 13.37
N LEU A 164 -7.80 20.37 12.73
CA LEU A 164 -7.68 20.23 11.28
C LEU A 164 -8.66 21.14 10.53
N SER A 165 -9.91 21.20 10.98
CA SER A 165 -10.92 22.10 10.41
C SER A 165 -10.52 23.57 10.59
N ALA A 166 -9.92 23.96 11.72
CA ALA A 166 -9.41 25.31 11.92
C ALA A 166 -8.25 25.64 10.93
N VAL A 167 -7.32 24.72 10.72
CA VAL A 167 -6.26 24.88 9.71
C VAL A 167 -6.85 25.07 8.32
N THR A 168 -7.81 24.23 7.96
CA THR A 168 -8.50 24.32 6.67
C THR A 168 -9.24 25.66 6.55
N HIS A 169 -9.92 26.11 7.61
CA HIS A 169 -10.62 27.40 7.62
C HIS A 169 -9.67 28.58 7.43
N VAL A 170 -8.49 28.57 8.04
CA VAL A 170 -7.46 29.60 7.81
C VAL A 170 -7.00 29.63 6.34
N ILE A 171 -6.80 28.47 5.73
CA ILE A 171 -6.44 28.37 4.31
C ILE A 171 -7.58 28.96 3.45
N MET A 172 -8.83 28.60 3.75
CA MET A 172 -10.00 29.10 3.05
C MET A 172 -10.11 30.62 3.15
N MET A 173 -9.97 31.21 4.35
CA MET A 173 -9.94 32.66 4.52
C MET A 173 -8.84 33.33 3.70
N GLY A 174 -7.67 32.70 3.62
CA GLY A 174 -6.56 33.18 2.77
C GLY A 174 -6.92 33.20 1.28
N VAL A 175 -7.56 32.14 0.78
CA VAL A 175 -8.02 32.06 -0.62
C VAL A 175 -9.07 33.13 -0.90
N ASP A 176 -10.07 33.27 -0.02
CA ASP A 176 -11.14 34.27 -0.14
C ASP A 176 -10.56 35.68 -0.16
N TRP A 177 -9.63 35.99 0.75
CA TRP A 177 -8.96 37.28 0.80
C TRP A 177 -8.21 37.60 -0.50
N LEU A 178 -7.49 36.61 -1.06
CA LEU A 178 -6.76 36.77 -2.34
C LEU A 178 -7.72 37.03 -3.51
N ILE A 179 -8.85 36.33 -3.56
CA ILE A 179 -9.89 36.53 -4.58
C ILE A 179 -10.49 37.95 -4.45
N ALA A 180 -10.85 38.36 -3.24
CA ALA A 180 -11.42 39.67 -3.00
C ALA A 180 -10.49 40.84 -3.40
N HIS A 181 -9.16 40.63 -3.27
CA HIS A 181 -8.16 41.63 -3.66
C HIS A 181 -7.66 41.47 -5.10
N LYS A 182 -8.31 40.65 -5.94
CA LYS A 182 -7.95 40.40 -7.34
C LYS A 182 -6.56 39.79 -7.53
N LEU A 183 -6.03 39.13 -6.50
CA LEU A 183 -4.74 38.44 -6.50
C LEU A 183 -4.93 36.95 -6.80
N ILE A 184 -5.82 36.62 -7.73
CA ILE A 184 -6.28 35.24 -7.99
C ILE A 184 -5.11 34.31 -8.35
N CYS A 185 -4.09 34.79 -9.07
CA CYS A 185 -2.92 33.96 -9.41
C CYS A 185 -2.15 33.47 -8.17
N LEU A 186 -2.19 34.21 -7.05
CA LEU A 186 -1.52 33.80 -5.81
C LEU A 186 -2.31 32.74 -5.04
N THR A 187 -3.58 32.47 -5.38
CA THR A 187 -4.34 31.39 -4.73
C THR A 187 -3.66 30.03 -4.89
N SER A 188 -2.90 29.81 -5.98
CA SER A 188 -2.12 28.59 -6.21
C SER A 188 -1.08 28.33 -5.13
N VAL A 189 -0.63 29.34 -4.38
CA VAL A 189 0.28 29.17 -3.24
C VAL A 189 -0.39 28.37 -2.11
N LEU A 190 -1.70 28.49 -1.99
CA LEU A 190 -2.52 27.81 -0.99
C LEU A 190 -3.16 26.53 -1.57
N ILE A 191 -3.71 26.62 -2.79
CA ILE A 191 -4.47 25.54 -3.41
C ILE A 191 -3.56 24.36 -3.76
N GLU A 192 -2.40 24.57 -4.40
CA GLU A 192 -1.56 23.47 -4.86
C GLU A 192 -0.98 22.61 -3.69
N PRO A 193 -0.45 23.19 -2.60
CA PRO A 193 -0.11 22.40 -1.43
C PRO A 193 -1.32 21.70 -0.79
N ALA A 194 -2.47 22.38 -0.71
CA ALA A 194 -3.67 21.81 -0.14
C ALA A 194 -4.16 20.57 -0.91
N LYS A 195 -4.07 20.57 -2.25
CA LYS A 195 -4.36 19.40 -3.10
C LYS A 195 -3.49 18.21 -2.68
N VAL A 196 -2.18 18.39 -2.61
CA VAL A 196 -1.23 17.32 -2.26
C VAL A 196 -1.45 16.76 -0.85
N PHE A 197 -1.96 17.57 0.07
CA PHE A 197 -2.32 17.16 1.43
C PHE A 197 -3.80 16.79 1.59
N PHE A 198 -4.53 16.58 0.47
CA PHE A 198 -5.95 16.17 0.45
C PHE A 198 -6.92 17.11 1.19
N LEU A 199 -6.62 18.41 1.19
CA LEU A 199 -7.48 19.45 1.71
C LEU A 199 -8.27 20.19 0.62
N ASN A 200 -8.09 19.79 -0.63
CA ASN A 200 -8.72 20.40 -1.80
C ASN A 200 -10.24 20.41 -1.70
N ASN A 201 -10.87 19.30 -1.27
CA ASN A 201 -12.33 19.23 -1.17
C ASN A 201 -12.92 20.31 -0.24
N SER A 202 -12.24 20.59 0.87
CA SER A 202 -12.68 21.64 1.79
C SER A 202 -12.62 23.04 1.13
N ILE A 203 -11.55 23.32 0.38
CA ILE A 203 -11.39 24.59 -0.33
C ILE A 203 -12.41 24.68 -1.48
N HIS A 204 -12.55 23.59 -2.25
CA HIS A 204 -13.47 23.51 -3.36
C HIS A 204 -14.92 23.77 -2.92
N HIS A 205 -15.44 22.92 -2.04
CA HIS A 205 -16.84 23.00 -1.60
C HIS A 205 -17.10 24.14 -0.62
N GLY A 206 -16.08 24.55 0.15
CA GLY A 206 -16.24 25.59 1.16
C GLY A 206 -16.20 27.02 0.61
N ILE A 207 -15.43 27.27 -0.46
CA ILE A 207 -15.24 28.62 -1.00
C ILE A 207 -15.33 28.69 -2.51
N LEU A 208 -14.52 27.88 -3.24
CA LEU A 208 -14.41 28.08 -4.69
C LEU A 208 -15.73 27.85 -5.39
N LEU A 209 -16.42 26.77 -5.09
CA LEU A 209 -17.69 26.40 -5.73
C LEU A 209 -18.82 27.41 -5.42
N PRO A 210 -19.09 27.78 -4.16
CA PRO A 210 -20.13 28.78 -3.87
C PRO A 210 -19.88 30.13 -4.55
N LEU A 211 -18.64 30.65 -4.50
CA LEU A 211 -18.29 31.90 -5.15
C LEU A 211 -18.35 31.78 -6.69
N ALA A 212 -17.90 30.66 -7.25
CA ALA A 212 -17.95 30.40 -8.69
C ALA A 212 -19.39 30.37 -9.20
N MET A 213 -20.29 29.69 -8.45
CA MET A 213 -21.73 29.65 -8.78
C MET A 213 -22.34 31.03 -8.73
N GLN A 214 -22.09 31.81 -7.66
CA GLN A 214 -22.57 33.19 -7.55
C GLN A 214 -22.08 34.08 -8.71
N GLN A 215 -20.82 33.95 -9.10
CA GLN A 215 -20.28 34.68 -10.25
C GLN A 215 -20.89 34.21 -11.58
N ALA A 216 -21.11 32.91 -11.73
CA ALA A 216 -21.71 32.34 -12.95
C ALA A 216 -23.18 32.76 -13.10
N GLU A 217 -23.94 32.87 -12.00
CA GLU A 217 -25.30 33.42 -12.02
C GLU A 217 -25.33 34.89 -12.48
N GLN A 218 -24.33 35.69 -12.08
CA GLN A 218 -24.27 37.12 -12.39
C GLN A 218 -23.69 37.38 -13.80
N ASN A 219 -22.65 36.64 -14.19
CA ASN A 219 -21.83 36.91 -15.37
C ASN A 219 -21.92 35.81 -16.46
N GLY A 220 -22.70 34.77 -16.21
CA GLY A 220 -22.82 33.61 -17.11
C GLY A 220 -21.64 32.62 -17.03
N SER A 221 -20.56 32.93 -16.31
CA SER A 221 -19.37 32.09 -16.15
C SER A 221 -18.47 32.57 -15.02
N SER A 222 -17.57 31.66 -14.55
CA SER A 222 -16.57 32.00 -13.55
C SER A 222 -15.24 31.30 -13.82
N MET A 223 -14.12 32.00 -13.61
CA MET A 223 -12.78 31.44 -13.66
C MET A 223 -12.49 30.55 -12.42
N LEU A 224 -13.22 30.75 -11.31
CA LEU A 224 -13.00 30.03 -10.07
C LEU A 224 -13.23 28.51 -10.23
N PHE A 225 -14.08 28.09 -11.15
CA PHE A 225 -14.27 26.67 -11.49
C PHE A 225 -13.01 26.00 -12.03
N LEU A 226 -12.06 26.76 -12.55
CA LEU A 226 -10.84 26.28 -13.20
C LEU A 226 -9.60 26.28 -12.29
N LEU A 227 -9.67 26.93 -11.11
CA LEU A 227 -8.49 27.10 -10.24
C LEU A 227 -7.93 25.79 -9.72
N GLU A 228 -8.81 24.87 -9.32
CA GLU A 228 -8.42 23.56 -8.79
C GLU A 228 -8.31 22.51 -9.87
N THR A 229 -9.15 22.59 -10.90
CA THR A 229 -9.30 21.57 -11.95
C THR A 229 -8.28 21.69 -13.09
N ASN A 230 -7.40 22.70 -13.04
CA ASN A 230 -6.33 22.85 -14.01
C ASN A 230 -5.33 21.66 -13.93
N PRO A 231 -5.24 20.80 -14.97
CA PRO A 231 -4.31 19.68 -14.96
C PRO A 231 -2.85 20.09 -15.20
N GLY A 232 -2.60 21.34 -15.62
CA GLY A 232 -1.28 21.83 -16.04
C GLY A 232 -0.18 21.65 -15.02
N PRO A 233 -0.34 22.03 -13.73
CA PRO A 233 0.70 21.91 -12.74
C PRO A 233 1.15 20.45 -12.51
N GLY A 234 0.23 19.51 -12.33
CA GLY A 234 0.50 18.09 -12.16
C GLY A 234 1.13 17.46 -13.39
N LEU A 235 0.56 17.74 -14.56
CA LEU A 235 1.10 17.28 -15.85
C LEU A 235 2.53 17.76 -16.06
N GLY A 236 2.88 18.99 -15.67
CA GLY A 236 4.23 19.52 -15.75
C GLY A 236 5.23 18.78 -14.88
N VAL A 237 4.85 18.45 -13.64
CA VAL A 237 5.69 17.63 -12.74
C VAL A 237 5.90 16.23 -13.32
N LEU A 238 4.83 15.57 -13.77
CA LEU A 238 4.91 14.24 -14.39
C LEU A 238 5.77 14.25 -15.66
N LEU A 239 5.66 15.27 -16.48
CA LEU A 239 6.49 15.44 -17.67
C LEU A 239 7.98 15.60 -17.31
N ALA A 240 8.31 16.37 -16.29
CA ALA A 240 9.69 16.51 -15.80
C ALA A 240 10.24 15.17 -15.27
N LEU A 241 9.42 14.40 -14.55
CA LEU A 241 9.78 13.06 -14.08
C LEU A 241 9.97 12.08 -15.26
N TRP A 242 9.11 12.13 -16.26
CA TRP A 242 9.23 11.36 -17.49
C TRP A 242 10.51 11.67 -18.26
N LEU A 243 10.90 12.94 -18.33
CA LEU A 243 12.14 13.37 -18.95
C LEU A 243 13.36 12.92 -18.14
N SER A 244 13.29 12.95 -16.81
CA SER A 244 14.42 12.69 -15.92
C SER A 244 14.66 11.21 -15.65
N ASN A 245 13.63 10.34 -15.73
CA ASN A 245 13.73 8.93 -15.38
C ASN A 245 13.37 8.01 -16.54
N ARG A 246 14.37 7.56 -17.29
CA ARG A 246 14.17 6.70 -18.48
C ARG A 246 13.57 5.32 -18.15
N LYS A 247 13.88 4.75 -16.98
CA LYS A 247 13.35 3.44 -16.55
C LYS A 247 11.84 3.47 -16.32
N LYS A 248 11.33 4.57 -15.75
CA LYS A 248 9.91 4.72 -15.41
C LYS A 248 9.09 5.48 -16.47
N ARG A 249 9.61 5.66 -17.68
CA ARG A 249 8.92 6.43 -18.74
C ARG A 249 7.53 5.88 -19.07
N LYS A 250 7.36 4.56 -19.15
CA LYS A 250 6.06 3.95 -19.44
C LYS A 250 5.05 4.23 -18.31
N GLU A 251 5.52 4.16 -17.06
CA GLU A 251 4.73 4.44 -15.87
C GLU A 251 4.29 5.92 -15.84
N TYR A 252 5.23 6.85 -16.00
CA TYR A 252 4.91 8.28 -16.03
C TYR A 252 4.07 8.68 -17.24
N ALA A 253 4.21 8.03 -18.40
CA ALA A 253 3.33 8.24 -19.54
C ALA A 253 1.88 7.81 -19.22
N ALA A 254 1.69 6.70 -18.51
CA ALA A 254 0.38 6.28 -18.04
C ALA A 254 -0.19 7.26 -17.00
N TYR A 255 0.64 7.75 -16.07
CA TYR A 255 0.21 8.76 -15.09
C TYR A 255 -0.21 10.07 -15.75
N MET A 256 0.54 10.56 -16.75
CA MET A 256 0.15 11.74 -17.54
C MET A 256 -1.19 11.54 -18.26
N PHE A 257 -1.44 10.35 -18.79
CA PHE A 257 -2.72 10.03 -19.40
C PHE A 257 -3.87 10.06 -18.39
N VAL A 258 -3.69 9.42 -17.22
CA VAL A 258 -4.68 9.40 -16.14
C VAL A 258 -4.94 10.80 -15.59
N GLU A 259 -3.90 11.60 -15.41
CA GLU A 259 -3.99 13.00 -14.98
C GLU A 259 -4.73 13.86 -16.03
N CYS A 260 -4.24 13.87 -17.26
CA CYS A 260 -4.71 14.80 -18.29
C CYS A 260 -6.09 14.42 -18.84
N ILE A 261 -6.32 13.13 -19.13
CA ILE A 261 -7.55 12.64 -19.74
C ILE A 261 -8.55 12.19 -18.66
N GLY A 262 -8.07 11.48 -17.62
CA GLY A 262 -8.91 11.01 -16.52
C GLY A 262 -9.27 12.11 -15.54
N GLY A 263 -8.49 13.19 -15.43
CA GLY A 263 -8.69 14.27 -14.47
C GLY A 263 -8.46 13.85 -13.02
N ILE A 264 -7.62 12.83 -12.81
CA ILE A 264 -7.33 12.25 -11.50
C ILE A 264 -6.03 12.83 -10.98
N HIS A 265 -6.11 13.94 -10.26
CA HIS A 265 -4.93 14.68 -9.78
C HIS A 265 -4.12 13.93 -8.72
N GLU A 266 -4.75 13.04 -7.97
CA GLU A 266 -4.10 12.25 -6.93
C GLU A 266 -2.95 11.38 -7.46
N ILE A 267 -2.89 11.14 -8.77
CA ILE A 267 -1.87 10.29 -9.42
C ILE A 267 -0.44 10.83 -9.25
N TYR A 268 -0.24 12.16 -9.18
CA TYR A 268 1.08 12.75 -8.99
C TYR A 268 1.40 13.07 -7.52
N PHE A 269 0.45 13.01 -6.60
CA PHE A 269 0.67 13.33 -5.18
C PHE A 269 1.76 12.48 -4.54
N PRO A 270 1.85 11.15 -4.79
CA PRO A 270 2.94 10.34 -4.25
C PRO A 270 4.33 10.85 -4.60
N GLU A 271 4.54 11.28 -5.84
CA GLU A 271 5.82 11.78 -6.32
C GLU A 271 6.19 13.12 -5.66
N VAL A 272 5.20 13.99 -5.45
CA VAL A 272 5.38 15.26 -4.77
C VAL A 272 5.62 15.07 -3.27
N LEU A 273 4.90 14.15 -2.62
CA LEU A 273 5.13 13.78 -1.22
C LEU A 273 6.53 13.19 -1.02
N ALA A 274 7.01 12.38 -1.97
CA ALA A 274 8.38 11.85 -1.95
C ALA A 274 9.45 12.94 -2.10
N ASN A 275 9.11 14.07 -2.74
CA ASN A 275 10.00 15.19 -2.96
C ASN A 275 9.25 16.52 -2.87
N LEU A 276 9.04 17.01 -1.64
CA LEU A 276 8.26 18.22 -1.36
C LEU A 276 8.77 19.50 -2.03
N TRP A 277 10.00 19.51 -2.57
CA TRP A 277 10.47 20.63 -3.39
C TRP A 277 9.67 20.77 -4.69
N LEU A 278 9.05 19.70 -5.18
CA LEU A 278 8.18 19.75 -6.35
C LEU A 278 6.89 20.56 -6.11
N LEU A 279 6.52 20.85 -4.85
CA LEU A 279 5.48 21.83 -4.54
C LEU A 279 5.76 23.20 -5.15
N LEU A 280 7.03 23.62 -5.21
CA LEU A 280 7.39 24.89 -5.87
C LEU A 280 7.07 24.89 -7.36
N ALA A 281 7.23 23.73 -8.01
CA ALA A 281 6.87 23.57 -9.41
C ALA A 281 5.35 23.63 -9.61
N LEU A 282 4.58 22.94 -8.76
CA LEU A 282 3.11 23.00 -8.79
C LEU A 282 2.60 24.41 -8.57
N ILE A 283 3.06 25.08 -7.51
CA ILE A 283 2.68 26.46 -7.18
C ILE A 283 2.98 27.40 -8.36
N SER A 284 4.20 27.36 -8.90
CA SER A 284 4.60 28.26 -10.00
C SER A 284 3.83 27.96 -11.29
N GLY A 285 3.59 26.68 -11.59
CA GLY A 285 2.77 26.27 -12.73
C GLY A 285 1.32 26.70 -12.57
N GLY A 286 0.74 26.52 -11.39
CA GLY A 286 -0.61 26.96 -11.05
C GLY A 286 -0.74 28.48 -11.16
N MET A 287 0.22 29.25 -10.61
CA MET A 287 0.25 30.71 -10.73
C MET A 287 0.32 31.17 -12.18
N ALA A 288 1.20 30.57 -12.99
CA ALA A 288 1.36 30.92 -14.40
C ALA A 288 0.09 30.61 -15.20
N GLY A 289 -0.53 29.45 -14.97
CA GLY A 289 -1.79 29.06 -15.62
C GLY A 289 -2.94 29.99 -15.22
N THR A 290 -3.10 30.26 -13.94
CA THR A 290 -4.15 31.16 -13.42
C THR A 290 -3.97 32.59 -13.90
N LEU A 291 -2.71 33.09 -13.95
CA LEU A 291 -2.41 34.40 -14.52
C LEU A 291 -2.79 34.47 -16.00
N CYS A 292 -2.44 33.45 -16.76
CA CYS A 292 -2.80 33.34 -18.18
C CYS A 292 -4.33 33.32 -18.37
N MET A 293 -5.06 32.52 -17.58
CA MET A 293 -6.53 32.48 -17.59
C MET A 293 -7.12 33.85 -17.26
N SER A 294 -6.55 34.58 -16.30
CA SER A 294 -6.98 35.92 -15.92
C SER A 294 -6.76 36.94 -17.05
N VAL A 295 -5.60 36.93 -17.71
CA VAL A 295 -5.27 37.86 -18.81
C VAL A 295 -6.15 37.63 -20.04
N PHE A 296 -6.44 36.35 -20.35
CA PHE A 296 -7.30 36.01 -21.50
C PHE A 296 -8.79 35.90 -21.14
N HIS A 297 -9.16 36.30 -19.92
CA HIS A 297 -10.55 36.23 -19.39
C HIS A 297 -11.20 34.85 -19.56
N VAL A 298 -10.40 33.81 -19.38
CA VAL A 298 -10.89 32.42 -19.44
C VAL A 298 -11.81 32.14 -18.28
N ALA A 299 -13.01 31.65 -18.58
CA ALA A 299 -13.99 31.28 -17.58
C ALA A 299 -14.74 30.03 -18.03
N SER A 300 -15.29 29.30 -17.08
CA SER A 300 -16.16 28.16 -17.31
C SER A 300 -17.60 28.53 -17.02
N ALA A 301 -18.52 28.01 -17.83
CA ALA A 301 -19.97 28.24 -17.65
C ALA A 301 -20.53 27.45 -16.44
N GLY A 302 -19.83 26.45 -15.95
CA GLY A 302 -20.24 25.65 -14.80
C GLY A 302 -19.09 24.84 -14.21
N LEU A 303 -19.43 24.01 -13.23
CA LEU A 303 -18.47 23.16 -12.53
C LEU A 303 -17.76 22.21 -13.50
N VAL A 304 -16.43 22.19 -13.43
CA VAL A 304 -15.57 21.25 -14.14
C VAL A 304 -15.19 20.13 -13.18
N SER A 305 -15.86 19.01 -13.30
CA SER A 305 -15.53 17.83 -12.50
C SER A 305 -15.68 16.59 -13.39
N PRO A 306 -14.68 15.72 -13.46
CA PRO A 306 -13.33 15.87 -12.92
C PRO A 306 -12.48 16.88 -13.73
N GLY A 307 -11.27 17.21 -13.20
CA GLY A 307 -10.30 18.12 -13.83
C GLY A 307 -9.63 17.60 -15.09
N SER A 308 -10.35 16.83 -15.90
CA SER A 308 -9.90 16.34 -17.20
C SER A 308 -9.76 17.48 -18.20
N ILE A 309 -8.70 17.45 -19.01
CA ILE A 309 -8.55 18.44 -20.09
C ILE A 309 -9.76 18.47 -21.02
N LEU A 310 -10.43 17.33 -21.24
CA LEU A 310 -11.62 17.24 -22.08
C LEU A 310 -12.79 18.02 -21.46
N THR A 311 -13.06 17.83 -20.16
CA THR A 311 -14.10 18.57 -19.45
C THR A 311 -13.78 20.05 -19.32
N VAL A 312 -12.52 20.35 -19.00
CA VAL A 312 -12.02 21.75 -18.93
C VAL A 312 -12.25 22.49 -20.26
N LEU A 313 -11.89 21.89 -21.38
CA LEU A 313 -12.08 22.51 -22.71
C LEU A 313 -13.56 22.58 -23.10
N PHE A 314 -14.32 21.54 -22.83
CA PHE A 314 -15.76 21.52 -23.15
C PHE A 314 -16.52 22.62 -22.40
N MET A 315 -16.22 22.79 -21.09
CA MET A 315 -16.89 23.79 -20.24
C MET A 315 -16.37 25.22 -20.46
N SER A 316 -15.24 25.41 -21.15
CA SER A 316 -14.67 26.73 -21.45
C SER A 316 -15.36 27.48 -22.62
N GLY A 317 -16.32 26.84 -23.28
CA GLY A 317 -17.13 27.46 -24.34
C GLY A 317 -16.31 28.11 -25.44
N HIS A 318 -16.43 29.43 -25.64
CA HIS A 318 -15.68 30.18 -26.67
C HIS A 318 -14.19 30.37 -26.34
N HIS A 319 -13.74 30.08 -25.13
CA HIS A 319 -12.35 30.29 -24.67
C HIS A 319 -11.45 29.05 -24.83
N VAL A 320 -11.84 28.04 -25.59
CA VAL A 320 -11.11 26.75 -25.74
C VAL A 320 -9.62 26.96 -26.05
N LEU A 321 -9.28 27.81 -27.02
CA LEU A 321 -7.87 28.05 -27.40
C LEU A 321 -7.08 28.74 -26.26
N ALA A 322 -7.70 29.73 -25.63
CA ALA A 322 -7.07 30.44 -24.51
C ALA A 322 -6.90 29.52 -23.30
N THR A 323 -7.87 28.64 -23.04
CA THR A 323 -7.80 27.62 -21.97
C THR A 323 -6.69 26.63 -22.26
N LEU A 324 -6.61 26.10 -23.48
CA LEU A 324 -5.54 25.19 -23.88
C LEU A 324 -4.16 25.85 -23.74
N PHE A 325 -4.04 27.11 -24.14
CA PHE A 325 -2.81 27.89 -24.00
C PHE A 325 -2.46 28.08 -22.52
N ALA A 326 -3.41 28.39 -21.65
CA ALA A 326 -3.19 28.56 -20.21
C ALA A 326 -2.73 27.24 -19.54
N VAL A 327 -3.34 26.10 -19.91
CA VAL A 327 -2.92 24.78 -19.42
C VAL A 327 -1.51 24.44 -19.95
N ALA A 328 -1.22 24.74 -21.21
CA ALA A 328 0.12 24.52 -21.80
C ALA A 328 1.20 25.35 -21.10
N ILE A 329 0.95 26.64 -20.82
CA ILE A 329 1.86 27.50 -20.07
C ILE A 329 2.04 26.99 -18.64
N SER A 330 0.96 26.61 -17.96
CA SER A 330 0.99 26.00 -16.64
C SER A 330 1.89 24.77 -16.62
N THR A 331 1.69 23.86 -17.57
CA THR A 331 2.50 22.65 -17.76
C THR A 331 3.96 22.97 -18.02
N ALA A 332 4.24 23.90 -18.92
CA ALA A 332 5.61 24.27 -19.29
C ALA A 332 6.38 24.87 -18.10
N VAL A 333 5.77 25.80 -17.37
CA VAL A 333 6.40 26.44 -16.20
C VAL A 333 6.63 25.40 -15.08
N SER A 334 5.62 24.60 -14.77
CA SER A 334 5.76 23.53 -13.78
C SER A 334 6.85 22.54 -14.18
N CYS A 335 6.87 22.10 -15.44
CA CYS A 335 7.87 21.19 -15.97
C CYS A 335 9.28 21.78 -15.88
N ALA A 336 9.48 23.03 -16.28
CA ALA A 336 10.78 23.69 -16.25
C ALA A 336 11.34 23.77 -14.81
N ILE A 337 10.51 24.16 -13.85
CA ILE A 337 10.91 24.28 -12.44
C ILE A 337 11.14 22.90 -11.82
N ALA A 338 10.26 21.93 -12.07
CA ALA A 338 10.45 20.57 -11.61
C ALA A 338 11.74 19.96 -12.19
N PHE A 339 11.99 20.15 -13.48
CA PHE A 339 13.21 19.72 -14.15
C PHE A 339 14.47 20.31 -13.50
N PHE A 340 14.46 21.64 -13.24
CA PHE A 340 15.57 22.32 -12.59
C PHE A 340 15.82 21.76 -11.18
N ILE A 341 14.74 21.52 -10.40
CA ILE A 341 14.81 20.93 -9.04
C ILE A 341 15.43 19.53 -9.10
N LEU A 342 14.93 18.66 -9.99
CA LEU A 342 15.40 17.28 -10.14
C LEU A 342 16.87 17.24 -10.58
N LYS A 343 17.26 18.11 -11.53
CA LYS A 343 18.64 18.23 -12.00
C LYS A 343 19.58 18.66 -10.87
N ARG A 344 19.19 19.66 -10.07
CA ARG A 344 20.00 20.16 -8.94
C ARG A 344 20.13 19.12 -7.81
N GLN A 345 19.18 18.23 -7.68
CA GLN A 345 19.20 17.14 -6.69
C GLN A 345 20.02 15.93 -7.15
N GLY A 346 20.62 15.96 -8.34
CA GLY A 346 21.35 14.82 -8.92
C GLY A 346 20.45 13.63 -9.28
N LYS A 347 19.13 13.83 -9.33
CA LYS A 347 18.15 12.81 -9.72
C LYS A 347 17.99 12.69 -11.24
N TRP A 348 18.80 13.45 -11.99
CA TRP A 348 18.88 13.35 -13.43
C TRP A 348 19.75 12.15 -13.81
N CYS A 349 19.14 11.10 -14.30
CA CYS A 349 19.87 9.92 -14.74
C CYS A 349 20.53 10.18 -16.11
N THR A 350 21.84 10.46 -16.13
CA THR A 350 22.66 10.25 -17.32
C THR A 350 22.77 8.76 -17.63
N GLU A 351 22.97 8.38 -18.91
CA GLU A 351 23.10 6.95 -19.30
C GLU A 351 24.15 6.18 -18.48
N ALA A 352 25.27 6.85 -18.15
CA ALA A 352 26.34 6.31 -17.31
C ALA A 352 25.92 6.07 -15.83
N ALA A 353 24.97 6.86 -15.30
CA ALA A 353 24.45 6.66 -13.95
C ALA A 353 23.37 5.57 -13.92
N ILE A 354 22.68 5.33 -15.04
CA ILE A 354 21.69 4.26 -15.18
C ILE A 354 22.40 2.89 -15.20
N SER A 355 23.44 2.72 -16.01
CA SER A 355 24.20 1.47 -16.08
C SER A 355 24.86 1.12 -14.74
N ALA A 356 25.47 2.11 -14.06
CA ALA A 356 26.07 1.90 -12.73
C ALA A 356 25.05 1.59 -11.62
N GLN A 357 23.79 2.00 -11.80
CA GLN A 357 22.72 1.72 -10.86
C GLN A 357 22.05 0.37 -11.17
N GLU A 358 21.96 -0.02 -12.43
CA GLU A 358 21.52 -1.34 -12.89
C GLU A 358 22.47 -2.43 -12.39
N GLU A 359 23.79 -2.27 -12.56
CA GLU A 359 24.79 -3.19 -12.02
C GLU A 359 24.71 -3.31 -10.49
N LYS A 360 24.42 -2.22 -9.78
CA LYS A 360 24.25 -2.25 -8.31
C LYS A 360 22.94 -2.89 -7.87
N GLU A 361 21.85 -2.66 -8.58
CA GLU A 361 20.54 -3.26 -8.28
C GLU A 361 20.54 -4.75 -8.61
N GLU A 362 21.14 -5.18 -9.74
CA GLU A 362 21.34 -6.57 -10.08
C GLU A 362 22.23 -7.29 -9.07
N ALA A 363 23.36 -6.71 -8.69
CA ALA A 363 24.25 -7.25 -7.65
C ALA A 363 23.60 -7.33 -6.25
N VAL A 364 22.66 -6.42 -5.92
CA VAL A 364 21.89 -6.48 -4.68
C VAL A 364 20.78 -7.51 -4.76
N GLN A 365 20.17 -7.66 -5.93
CA GLN A 365 19.14 -8.68 -6.19
C GLN A 365 19.75 -10.09 -6.13
N GLU A 366 20.88 -10.30 -6.81
CA GLU A 366 21.63 -11.55 -6.82
C GLU A 366 22.07 -11.96 -5.41
N LYS A 367 22.64 -11.03 -4.62
CA LYS A 367 22.97 -11.26 -3.21
C LYS A 367 21.75 -11.54 -2.32
N LYS A 368 20.59 -10.96 -2.63
CA LYS A 368 19.34 -11.27 -1.91
C LYS A 368 18.81 -12.65 -2.25
N GLU A 369 18.89 -13.04 -3.51
CA GLU A 369 18.48 -14.37 -3.98
C GLU A 369 19.41 -15.45 -3.44
N GLU A 370 20.72 -15.23 -3.45
CA GLU A 370 21.70 -16.11 -2.80
C GLU A 370 21.44 -16.26 -1.30
N ALA A 371 21.22 -15.14 -0.59
CA ALA A 371 20.95 -15.16 0.84
C ALA A 371 19.59 -15.80 1.19
N VAL A 372 18.60 -15.70 0.31
CA VAL A 372 17.31 -16.39 0.45
C VAL A 372 17.48 -17.89 0.19
N GLN A 373 18.27 -18.25 -0.80
CA GLN A 373 18.53 -19.64 -1.16
C GLN A 373 19.37 -20.36 -0.10
N GLU A 374 20.38 -19.68 0.44
CA GLU A 374 21.18 -20.18 1.56
C GLU A 374 20.34 -20.37 2.83
N LYS A 375 19.47 -19.39 3.15
CA LYS A 375 18.53 -19.51 4.28
C LYS A 375 17.50 -20.63 4.08
N ARG A 376 17.08 -20.86 2.85
CA ARG A 376 16.15 -21.94 2.49
C ARG A 376 16.80 -23.31 2.67
N GLN A 377 18.05 -23.46 2.22
CA GLN A 377 18.82 -24.69 2.40
C GLN A 377 19.13 -25.00 3.88
N VAL A 378 19.44 -23.97 4.67
CA VAL A 378 19.66 -24.12 6.12
C VAL A 378 18.35 -24.51 6.84
N LEU A 379 17.23 -23.87 6.46
CA LEU A 379 15.92 -24.17 7.06
C LEU A 379 15.41 -25.57 6.65
N GLU A 380 15.63 -25.99 5.42
CA GLU A 380 15.33 -27.35 4.94
C GLU A 380 16.17 -28.38 5.68
N LYS A 381 17.43 -28.08 5.94
CA LYS A 381 18.34 -28.94 6.70
C LYS A 381 17.96 -29.04 8.19
N GLU A 382 17.51 -27.95 8.79
CA GLU A 382 17.03 -27.93 10.18
C GLU A 382 15.66 -28.63 10.36
N LEU A 383 14.77 -28.49 9.38
CA LEU A 383 13.45 -29.17 9.38
C LEU A 383 13.54 -30.68 9.19
N MET A 384 14.62 -31.16 8.56
CA MET A 384 14.86 -32.61 8.33
C MET A 384 15.65 -33.28 9.44
N GLN A 385 16.20 -32.54 10.40
CA GLN A 385 16.91 -33.12 11.54
C GLN A 385 15.93 -33.70 12.56
N GLY A 386 16.05 -35.00 12.80
CA GLY A 386 15.30 -35.70 13.84
C GLY A 386 14.08 -36.47 13.35
N ILE A 387 13.79 -36.55 12.07
CA ILE A 387 12.73 -37.40 11.53
C ILE A 387 13.15 -38.87 11.64
N LYS A 388 12.36 -39.64 12.37
CA LYS A 388 12.54 -41.10 12.51
C LYS A 388 11.48 -41.84 11.71
N ILE A 389 11.89 -42.67 10.77
CA ILE A 389 11.01 -43.47 9.90
C ILE A 389 11.12 -44.93 10.28
N GLY A 390 10.02 -45.56 10.60
CA GLY A 390 9.95 -46.97 10.92
C GLY A 390 9.33 -47.80 9.80
N PHE A 391 10.05 -48.74 9.23
CA PHE A 391 9.50 -49.76 8.34
C PHE A 391 8.93 -50.88 9.22
N ILE A 392 7.60 -51.08 9.20
CA ILE A 392 6.92 -51.93 10.15
C ILE A 392 6.32 -53.14 9.44
N CYS A 393 6.58 -54.32 10.00
CA CYS A 393 5.92 -55.58 9.66
C CYS A 393 5.68 -56.40 10.92
N ASP A 394 5.07 -57.57 10.77
CA ASP A 394 4.71 -58.44 11.86
C ASP A 394 5.88 -58.77 12.83
N ALA A 395 7.01 -59.16 12.28
CA ALA A 395 8.17 -59.63 13.04
C ALA A 395 9.35 -58.65 13.09
N GLY A 396 9.27 -57.45 12.44
CA GLY A 396 10.39 -56.50 12.37
C GLY A 396 11.64 -56.99 11.60
N VAL A 397 11.60 -58.16 11.00
CA VAL A 397 12.66 -58.77 10.24
C VAL A 397 12.20 -59.15 8.84
N GLY A 398 13.11 -59.35 7.90
CA GLY A 398 12.75 -59.68 6.50
C GLY A 398 12.44 -58.45 5.67
N SER A 399 11.19 -58.27 5.20
CA SER A 399 10.83 -57.19 4.24
C SER A 399 11.00 -55.79 4.83
N SER A 400 10.67 -55.59 6.12
CA SER A 400 10.87 -54.31 6.79
C SER A 400 12.34 -53.97 6.98
N ALA A 401 13.17 -54.92 7.40
CA ALA A 401 14.61 -54.73 7.58
C ALA A 401 15.31 -54.40 6.25
N MET A 402 14.94 -55.11 5.17
CA MET A 402 15.47 -54.89 3.85
C MET A 402 14.97 -53.58 3.24
N GLY A 403 13.69 -53.26 3.45
CA GLY A 403 13.08 -51.98 3.03
C GLY A 403 13.74 -50.78 3.71
N ALA A 404 13.95 -50.82 5.01
CA ALA A 404 14.65 -49.81 5.76
C ALA A 404 16.10 -49.60 5.30
N ALA A 405 16.79 -50.73 5.02
CA ALA A 405 18.16 -50.64 4.51
C ALA A 405 18.26 -50.01 3.11
N LEU A 406 17.36 -50.37 2.20
CA LEU A 406 17.25 -49.76 0.86
C LEU A 406 16.90 -48.29 0.94
N PHE A 407 15.97 -47.90 1.82
CA PHE A 407 15.56 -46.54 2.01
C PHE A 407 16.66 -45.66 2.61
N ARG A 408 17.42 -46.17 3.61
CA ARG A 408 18.60 -45.48 4.17
C ARG A 408 19.66 -45.23 3.09
N ARG A 409 19.89 -46.19 2.21
CA ARG A 409 20.82 -45.99 1.10
C ARG A 409 20.38 -44.90 0.15
N LYS A 410 19.09 -44.87 -0.16
CA LYS A 410 18.48 -43.81 -0.99
C LYS A 410 18.54 -42.45 -0.34
N LEU A 411 18.22 -42.33 0.96
CA LEU A 411 18.38 -41.10 1.72
C LEU A 411 19.79 -40.53 1.65
N LYS A 412 20.79 -41.41 1.74
CA LYS A 412 22.19 -41.01 1.64
C LYS A 412 22.58 -40.58 0.21
N GLU A 413 22.09 -41.29 -0.84
CA GLU A 413 22.27 -40.92 -2.25
C GLU A 413 21.65 -39.53 -2.53
N GLU A 414 20.56 -39.17 -1.87
CA GLU A 414 19.82 -37.88 -2.01
C GLU A 414 20.27 -36.77 -1.03
N GLY A 415 21.33 -37.04 -0.22
CA GLY A 415 21.91 -36.04 0.70
C GLY A 415 21.06 -35.70 1.93
N MET A 416 20.16 -36.61 2.34
CA MET A 416 19.23 -36.41 3.49
C MET A 416 19.74 -37.11 4.75
N ASP A 417 20.94 -36.75 5.19
CA ASP A 417 21.65 -37.43 6.31
C ASP A 417 21.02 -37.22 7.69
N GLY A 418 20.05 -36.28 7.83
CA GLY A 418 19.33 -35.96 9.08
C GLY A 418 18.15 -36.89 9.39
N ILE A 419 17.76 -37.78 8.47
CA ILE A 419 16.62 -38.70 8.61
C ILE A 419 17.12 -40.11 8.88
N THR A 420 16.56 -40.73 9.94
CA THR A 420 16.85 -42.14 10.25
C THR A 420 15.71 -43.02 9.77
N ALA A 421 16.06 -44.23 9.29
CA ALA A 421 15.08 -45.23 8.88
C ALA A 421 15.48 -46.61 9.45
N GLU A 422 14.58 -47.20 10.25
CA GLU A 422 14.81 -48.47 10.93
C GLU A 422 13.63 -49.43 10.76
N ALA A 423 13.84 -50.71 11.03
CA ALA A 423 12.79 -51.69 10.97
C ALA A 423 12.30 -52.05 12.35
N TYR A 424 10.99 -52.16 12.50
CA TYR A 424 10.35 -52.49 13.76
C TYR A 424 9.30 -53.60 13.58
N ALA A 425 9.11 -54.40 14.63
CA ALA A 425 7.95 -55.22 14.76
C ALA A 425 6.78 -54.40 15.30
N VAL A 426 5.55 -54.76 14.99
CA VAL A 426 4.36 -54.01 15.36
C VAL A 426 4.20 -53.83 16.87
N ASP A 427 4.70 -54.75 17.66
CA ASP A 427 4.71 -54.76 19.14
C ASP A 427 5.93 -54.05 19.77
N GLN A 428 6.87 -53.54 18.95
CA GLN A 428 8.11 -52.89 19.38
C GLN A 428 8.34 -51.53 18.74
N ILE A 429 7.28 -50.78 18.49
CA ILE A 429 7.35 -49.46 17.88
C ILE A 429 7.76 -48.42 18.94
N PRO A 430 8.85 -47.63 18.70
CA PRO A 430 9.27 -46.58 19.63
C PRO A 430 8.24 -45.43 19.69
N GLU A 431 8.05 -44.85 20.89
CA GLU A 431 7.15 -43.69 21.07
C GLU A 431 7.57 -42.44 20.32
N ASP A 432 8.85 -42.31 19.99
CA ASP A 432 9.44 -41.16 19.28
C ASP A 432 9.51 -41.34 17.74
N LEU A 433 8.81 -42.36 17.21
CA LEU A 433 8.72 -42.59 15.79
C LEU A 433 7.85 -41.54 15.11
N THR A 434 8.41 -40.89 14.11
CA THR A 434 7.73 -39.79 13.41
C THR A 434 6.79 -40.29 12.30
N ILE A 435 7.24 -41.31 11.55
CA ILE A 435 6.50 -41.87 10.41
C ILE A 435 6.60 -43.39 10.42
N GLY A 436 5.46 -44.07 10.35
CA GLY A 436 5.38 -45.51 10.15
C GLY A 436 5.16 -45.84 8.68
N VAL A 437 5.98 -46.75 8.11
CA VAL A 437 5.83 -47.27 6.74
C VAL A 437 5.46 -48.75 6.81
N CYS A 438 4.33 -49.11 6.22
CA CYS A 438 3.89 -50.53 6.21
C CYS A 438 3.34 -50.92 4.83
N GLN A 439 3.18 -52.22 4.60
CA GLN A 439 2.44 -52.71 3.43
C GLN A 439 0.94 -52.40 3.60
N ARG A 440 0.26 -52.08 2.49
CA ARG A 440 -1.18 -51.74 2.48
C ARG A 440 -2.03 -52.81 3.22
N ALA A 441 -1.71 -54.07 3.06
CA ALA A 441 -2.41 -55.16 3.74
C ALA A 441 -2.24 -55.16 5.29
N PHE A 442 -1.25 -54.41 5.80
CA PHE A 442 -0.92 -54.37 7.25
C PHE A 442 -1.43 -53.10 7.94
N LEU A 443 -2.08 -52.22 7.20
CA LEU A 443 -2.52 -50.90 7.69
C LEU A 443 -3.52 -51.03 8.87
N GLU A 444 -4.53 -51.88 8.73
CA GLU A 444 -5.57 -52.03 9.77
C GLU A 444 -5.02 -52.57 11.11
N ILE A 445 -3.99 -53.44 11.02
CA ILE A 445 -3.32 -53.99 12.21
C ILE A 445 -2.49 -52.90 12.85
N LEU A 446 -1.73 -52.14 12.07
CA LEU A 446 -0.89 -51.06 12.58
C LEU A 446 -1.71 -49.95 13.24
N GLN A 447 -2.85 -49.58 12.66
CA GLN A 447 -3.77 -48.58 13.23
C GLN A 447 -4.44 -49.02 14.56
N LYS A 448 -4.60 -50.32 14.80
CA LYS A 448 -5.18 -50.86 16.03
C LYS A 448 -4.14 -50.97 17.14
N GLU A 449 -2.90 -51.28 16.80
CA GLU A 449 -1.85 -51.61 17.76
C GLU A 449 -0.84 -50.50 18.02
N SER A 450 -0.91 -49.36 17.23
CA SER A 450 -0.04 -48.23 17.42
C SER A 450 -0.80 -46.91 17.48
N ASN A 451 -0.25 -45.92 18.22
CA ASN A 451 -0.75 -44.54 18.28
C ASN A 451 -0.03 -43.62 17.24
N LEU A 452 0.48 -44.17 16.15
CA LEU A 452 1.18 -43.40 15.13
C LEU A 452 0.23 -42.49 14.37
N SER A 453 0.51 -41.19 14.40
CA SER A 453 -0.28 -40.16 13.68
C SER A 453 -0.02 -40.17 12.18
N ASN A 454 1.17 -40.57 11.75
CA ASN A 454 1.59 -40.51 10.33
C ASN A 454 1.95 -41.94 9.87
N ILE A 455 1.10 -42.54 9.05
CA ILE A 455 1.32 -43.86 8.47
C ILE A 455 1.34 -43.75 6.94
N VAL A 456 2.41 -44.22 6.31
CA VAL A 456 2.55 -44.30 4.85
C VAL A 456 2.44 -45.76 4.44
N THR A 457 1.52 -46.04 3.50
CA THR A 457 1.35 -47.42 2.98
C THR A 457 2.07 -47.57 1.65
N MET A 458 2.71 -48.73 1.46
CA MET A 458 3.35 -49.14 0.23
C MET A 458 2.79 -50.50 -0.25
N GLU A 459 2.79 -50.73 -1.55
CA GLU A 459 2.45 -52.08 -2.08
C GLU A 459 3.52 -53.09 -1.72
N SER A 460 4.78 -52.68 -1.75
CA SER A 460 5.91 -53.47 -1.30
C SER A 460 6.93 -52.59 -0.60
N LEU A 461 7.39 -52.97 0.58
CA LEU A 461 8.47 -52.28 1.30
C LEU A 461 9.81 -52.28 0.57
N LEU A 462 9.94 -53.03 -0.50
CA LEU A 462 11.14 -53.12 -1.35
C LEU A 462 11.02 -52.27 -2.63
N ASN A 463 9.88 -51.63 -2.86
CA ASN A 463 9.64 -50.88 -4.08
C ASN A 463 10.40 -49.54 -4.10
N GLN A 464 11.44 -49.48 -4.92
CA GLN A 464 12.28 -48.28 -5.01
C GLN A 464 11.59 -47.05 -5.58
N THR A 465 10.56 -47.21 -6.41
CA THR A 465 9.77 -46.08 -6.94
C THR A 465 8.95 -45.43 -5.83
N GLU A 466 8.37 -46.24 -4.95
CA GLU A 466 7.60 -45.71 -3.79
C GLU A 466 8.52 -45.09 -2.74
N HIS A 467 9.75 -45.59 -2.60
CA HIS A 467 10.76 -44.94 -1.75
C HIS A 467 11.12 -43.54 -2.27
N LEU A 468 11.30 -43.36 -3.60
CA LEU A 468 11.56 -42.04 -4.20
C LEU A 468 10.36 -41.10 -4.00
N ALA A 469 9.14 -41.59 -4.16
CA ALA A 469 7.94 -40.80 -3.93
C ALA A 469 7.83 -40.32 -2.47
N LEU A 470 8.20 -41.17 -1.50
CA LEU A 470 8.25 -40.78 -0.09
C LEU A 470 9.35 -39.74 0.18
N ILE A 471 10.52 -39.89 -0.41
CA ILE A 471 11.60 -38.89 -0.32
C ILE A 471 11.15 -37.53 -0.89
N GLU A 472 10.42 -37.54 -1.99
CA GLU A 472 9.91 -36.31 -2.58
C GLU A 472 8.85 -35.63 -1.70
N LYS A 473 7.96 -36.40 -1.04
CA LYS A 473 7.01 -35.88 -0.06
C LYS A 473 7.72 -35.29 1.16
N LEU A 474 8.76 -35.97 1.66
CA LEU A 474 9.60 -35.47 2.75
C LEU A 474 10.26 -34.12 2.39
N ARG A 475 10.77 -33.96 1.19
CA ARG A 475 11.33 -32.68 0.69
C ARG A 475 10.30 -31.55 0.63
N LYS A 476 9.06 -31.88 0.31
CA LYS A 476 7.95 -30.91 0.24
C LYS A 476 7.34 -30.58 1.60
N GLY A 477 7.73 -31.27 2.66
CA GLY A 477 7.12 -31.14 4.00
C GLY A 477 5.69 -31.70 4.08
N ASP A 478 5.28 -32.51 3.11
CA ASP A 478 3.90 -32.99 2.94
C ASP A 478 3.79 -34.40 3.57
N ILE A 479 3.87 -34.43 4.91
CA ILE A 479 3.92 -35.68 5.70
C ILE A 479 2.56 -36.02 6.32
N THR A 480 1.55 -35.18 6.15
CA THR A 480 0.22 -35.38 6.73
C THR A 480 -0.77 -35.93 5.71
N GLN A 481 -1.20 -37.16 5.90
CA GLN A 481 -2.56 -37.59 5.55
C GLN A 481 -3.33 -37.90 6.81
#